data_7461b940449bd03eb9dd387c83fa8b63
#
_entry.id   7461b940449bd03eb9dd387c83fa8b63
#
_cell.length_a   1.000
_cell.length_b   1.000
_cell.length_c   1.000
_cell.angle_alpha   90.00
_cell.angle_beta   90.00
_cell.angle_gamma   90.00
#
_symmetry.space_group_name_H-M   'P 1'
#
loop_
_entity.id
_entity.type
_entity.pdbx_description
1 polymer ?
#
loop_
_entity_poly.entity_id
_entity_poly.type
_entity_poly.pdbx_seq_one_letter_code
_entity_poly.pdbx_strand_id
1 'polypeptide(L)'
;MSDAIKPLIGAAADRPLTRPEAEAAFDILFKGEASPAQIGGLLMALRTRGETVDEYAAAAGVMRAHCVKITAPPGAIDIVGTGGTGKPTLQISTAAAFAVAGAGVPVAKHGNRKLSSNSGAADSLAQNGVDVMVGADVVERALAQAGIAFMMAPMHHPATKHVMPVRADLGTRTIFNILGPLTNPAGVKRQLTGVFSRDLIRPMAETLQQLGSDAAWLVHGSDGTDELTITGTSWVAQLGDGAISETEVHPEDAGLPVHPFEAITGGTPEENGRAMRAVLSGEKSAYRDAVLLNAAGALVVAGKVSTLPQGVELAAESIDSGAALSKLKLLADITSGGA
;
A
#
# COMPACT_ATOMS: atom_id res chain seq x y z
N MET A 1 -26.63 -15.00 12.92
CA MET A 1 -25.25 -15.38 13.31
C MET A 1 -25.02 -16.80 12.83
N SER A 2 -23.95 -17.03 12.11
CA SER A 2 -23.69 -18.34 11.47
C SER A 2 -23.05 -19.31 12.47
N ASP A 3 -23.63 -20.49 12.63
CA ASP A 3 -22.99 -21.57 13.38
C ASP A 3 -21.85 -22.22 12.58
N ALA A 4 -21.80 -22.00 11.28
CA ALA A 4 -20.77 -22.54 10.37
C ALA A 4 -19.35 -22.07 10.67
N ILE A 5 -19.18 -20.91 11.32
CA ILE A 5 -17.86 -20.40 11.67
C ILE A 5 -17.24 -21.09 12.91
N LYS A 6 -18.05 -21.69 13.79
CA LYS A 6 -17.58 -22.29 15.04
C LYS A 6 -16.53 -23.38 14.83
N PRO A 7 -16.72 -24.38 13.95
CA PRO A 7 -15.68 -25.37 13.67
C PRO A 7 -14.44 -24.78 13.03
N LEU A 8 -14.56 -23.70 12.24
CA LEU A 8 -13.44 -23.03 11.61
C LEU A 8 -12.57 -22.27 12.62
N ILE A 9 -13.18 -21.70 13.67
CA ILE A 9 -12.44 -21.07 14.80
C ILE A 9 -11.63 -22.12 15.54
N GLY A 10 -12.21 -23.27 15.87
CA GLY A 10 -11.52 -24.39 16.51
C GLY A 10 -10.36 -24.89 15.64
N ALA A 11 -10.62 -25.15 14.37
CA ALA A 11 -9.57 -25.58 13.43
C ALA A 11 -8.42 -24.55 13.33
N ALA A 12 -8.74 -23.26 13.25
CA ALA A 12 -7.75 -22.19 13.17
C ALA A 12 -6.85 -22.10 14.42
N ALA A 13 -7.35 -22.49 15.58
CA ALA A 13 -6.57 -22.55 16.82
C ALA A 13 -5.58 -23.72 16.83
N ASP A 14 -6.00 -24.86 16.25
CA ASP A 14 -5.23 -26.12 16.33
C ASP A 14 -4.24 -26.31 15.17
N ARG A 15 -4.58 -25.81 13.98
CA ARG A 15 -3.79 -25.97 12.75
C ARG A 15 -4.03 -24.85 11.73
N PRO A 16 -3.18 -24.71 10.70
CA PRO A 16 -3.50 -23.90 9.52
C PRO A 16 -4.84 -24.32 8.90
N LEU A 17 -5.63 -23.31 8.52
CA LEU A 17 -6.83 -23.57 7.72
C LEU A 17 -6.41 -23.94 6.29
N THR A 18 -7.09 -24.90 5.72
CA THR A 18 -7.01 -25.11 4.26
C THR A 18 -7.57 -23.89 3.52
N ARG A 19 -7.18 -23.71 2.26
CA ARG A 19 -7.68 -22.60 1.45
C ARG A 19 -9.20 -22.49 1.44
N PRO A 20 -10.00 -23.58 1.20
CA PRO A 20 -11.45 -23.51 1.25
C PRO A 20 -12.01 -23.16 2.65
N GLU A 21 -11.39 -23.66 3.73
CA GLU A 21 -11.80 -23.33 5.10
C GLU A 21 -11.59 -21.85 5.40
N ALA A 22 -10.43 -21.29 5.01
CA ALA A 22 -10.12 -19.88 5.18
C ALA A 22 -11.07 -19.00 4.34
N GLU A 23 -11.31 -19.36 3.08
CA GLU A 23 -12.26 -18.64 2.22
C GLU A 23 -13.67 -18.63 2.84
N ALA A 24 -14.15 -19.77 3.34
CA ALA A 24 -15.44 -19.85 4.01
C ALA A 24 -15.51 -18.99 5.28
N ALA A 25 -14.44 -19.00 6.09
CA ALA A 25 -14.37 -18.20 7.30
C ALA A 25 -14.42 -16.69 6.99
N PHE A 26 -13.61 -16.22 6.05
CA PHE A 26 -13.57 -14.78 5.67
C PHE A 26 -14.86 -14.35 4.95
N ASP A 27 -15.50 -15.21 4.17
CA ASP A 27 -16.78 -14.90 3.53
C ASP A 27 -17.89 -14.66 4.58
N ILE A 28 -17.95 -15.49 5.64
CA ILE A 28 -18.86 -15.30 6.77
C ILE A 28 -18.58 -13.96 7.48
N LEU A 29 -17.30 -13.60 7.68
CA LEU A 29 -16.94 -12.33 8.28
C LEU A 29 -17.42 -11.13 7.44
N PHE A 30 -17.13 -11.16 6.14
CA PHE A 30 -17.45 -10.04 5.24
C PHE A 30 -18.95 -9.92 4.92
N LYS A 31 -19.72 -10.99 5.05
CA LYS A 31 -21.18 -10.95 5.01
C LYS A 31 -21.81 -10.41 6.30
N GLY A 32 -21.01 -10.25 7.38
CA GLY A 32 -21.52 -9.80 8.68
C GLY A 32 -22.33 -10.86 9.42
N GLU A 33 -22.12 -12.14 9.12
CA GLU A 33 -22.84 -13.27 9.72
C GLU A 33 -22.21 -13.76 11.03
N ALA A 34 -20.98 -13.33 11.36
CA ALA A 34 -20.29 -13.67 12.58
C ALA A 34 -20.56 -12.66 13.70
N SER A 35 -20.65 -13.13 14.96
CA SER A 35 -20.70 -12.25 16.11
C SER A 35 -19.33 -11.61 16.39
N PRO A 36 -19.27 -10.47 17.14
CA PRO A 36 -17.99 -9.87 17.56
C PRO A 36 -17.05 -10.87 18.26
N ALA A 37 -17.60 -11.74 19.14
CA ALA A 37 -16.82 -12.78 19.81
C ALA A 37 -16.25 -13.81 18.82
N GLN A 38 -17.01 -14.20 17.80
CA GLN A 38 -16.56 -15.13 16.77
C GLN A 38 -15.47 -14.50 15.87
N ILE A 39 -15.65 -13.23 15.49
CA ILE A 39 -14.63 -12.49 14.73
C ILE A 39 -13.33 -12.39 15.56
N GLY A 40 -13.42 -11.94 16.81
CA GLY A 40 -12.27 -11.84 17.71
C GLY A 40 -11.59 -13.19 17.92
N GLY A 41 -12.36 -14.25 18.15
CA GLY A 41 -11.85 -15.61 18.32
C GLY A 41 -11.07 -16.09 17.10
N LEU A 42 -11.60 -15.93 15.89
CA LEU A 42 -10.92 -16.31 14.65
C LEU A 42 -9.63 -15.50 14.46
N LEU A 43 -9.71 -14.16 14.57
CA LEU A 43 -8.55 -13.29 14.35
C LEU A 43 -7.41 -13.58 15.33
N MET A 44 -7.74 -13.84 16.59
CA MET A 44 -6.73 -14.16 17.60
C MET A 44 -6.19 -15.57 17.45
N ALA A 45 -7.00 -16.56 17.07
CA ALA A 45 -6.54 -17.91 16.76
C ALA A 45 -5.49 -17.89 15.63
N LEU A 46 -5.81 -17.25 14.49
CA LEU A 46 -4.90 -17.07 13.36
C LEU A 46 -3.60 -16.40 13.80
N ARG A 47 -3.70 -15.24 14.48
CA ARG A 47 -2.55 -14.48 14.93
C ARG A 47 -1.64 -15.25 15.90
N THR A 48 -2.22 -15.96 16.88
CA THR A 48 -1.44 -16.63 17.93
C THR A 48 -0.66 -17.81 17.37
N ARG A 49 -1.24 -18.50 16.42
CA ARG A 49 -0.60 -19.61 15.71
C ARG A 49 0.43 -19.12 14.67
N GLY A 50 0.20 -17.96 14.09
CA GLY A 50 0.88 -17.45 12.89
C GLY A 50 0.12 -17.85 11.63
N GLU A 51 -0.24 -16.86 10.82
CA GLU A 51 -0.98 -17.03 9.58
C GLU A 51 -0.08 -17.62 8.49
N THR A 52 -0.68 -18.35 7.56
CA THR A 52 -0.01 -18.94 6.39
C THR A 52 -0.31 -18.15 5.12
N VAL A 53 0.52 -18.38 4.08
CA VAL A 53 0.33 -17.78 2.74
C VAL A 53 -1.05 -18.14 2.16
N ASP A 54 -1.53 -19.37 2.36
CA ASP A 54 -2.84 -19.80 1.88
C ASP A 54 -3.98 -19.05 2.61
N GLU A 55 -3.82 -18.79 3.90
CA GLU A 55 -4.78 -17.98 4.66
C GLU A 55 -4.76 -16.50 4.26
N TYR A 56 -3.57 -15.94 4.00
CA TYR A 56 -3.46 -14.59 3.44
C TYR A 56 -4.14 -14.48 2.07
N ALA A 57 -3.86 -15.44 1.20
CA ALA A 57 -4.41 -15.44 -0.15
C ALA A 57 -5.93 -15.70 -0.15
N ALA A 58 -6.44 -16.54 0.75
CA ALA A 58 -7.88 -16.74 0.94
C ALA A 58 -8.56 -15.44 1.40
N ALA A 59 -8.06 -14.84 2.48
CA ALA A 59 -8.60 -13.59 3.03
C ALA A 59 -8.59 -12.46 1.99
N ALA A 60 -7.47 -12.27 1.29
CA ALA A 60 -7.35 -11.26 0.25
C ALA A 60 -8.26 -11.55 -0.95
N GLY A 61 -8.37 -12.81 -1.37
CA GLY A 61 -9.25 -13.24 -2.46
C GLY A 61 -10.72 -12.93 -2.18
N VAL A 62 -11.19 -13.29 -0.99
CA VAL A 62 -12.57 -12.99 -0.56
C VAL A 62 -12.79 -11.48 -0.43
N MET A 63 -11.82 -10.74 0.15
CA MET A 63 -11.92 -9.28 0.25
C MET A 63 -11.98 -8.61 -1.13
N ARG A 64 -11.19 -9.07 -2.12
CA ARG A 64 -11.26 -8.60 -3.52
C ARG A 64 -12.60 -8.93 -4.19
N ALA A 65 -13.23 -10.05 -3.83
CA ALA A 65 -14.55 -10.42 -4.35
C ALA A 65 -15.67 -9.49 -3.85
N HIS A 66 -15.53 -8.98 -2.62
CA HIS A 66 -16.50 -8.08 -1.98
C HIS A 66 -16.17 -6.58 -2.16
N CYS A 67 -15.11 -6.22 -2.89
CA CYS A 67 -14.75 -4.81 -3.07
C CYS A 67 -15.57 -4.11 -4.16
N VAL A 68 -15.69 -2.79 -4.03
CA VAL A 68 -16.14 -1.90 -5.11
C VAL A 68 -14.98 -1.78 -6.10
N LYS A 69 -15.09 -2.44 -7.24
CA LYS A 69 -14.05 -2.51 -8.25
C LYS A 69 -13.88 -1.19 -8.99
N ILE A 70 -12.65 -0.92 -9.43
CA ILE A 70 -12.24 0.26 -10.20
C ILE A 70 -11.60 -0.22 -11.50
N THR A 71 -11.96 0.43 -12.60
CA THR A 71 -11.29 0.23 -13.88
C THR A 71 -10.09 1.16 -13.98
N ALA A 72 -8.89 0.58 -14.05
CA ALA A 72 -7.64 1.33 -14.23
C ALA A 72 -7.10 1.17 -15.65
N PRO A 73 -6.34 2.15 -16.16
CA PRO A 73 -5.62 2.02 -17.42
C PRO A 73 -4.65 0.82 -17.40
N PRO A 74 -4.39 0.18 -18.55
CA PRO A 74 -3.41 -0.89 -18.66
C PRO A 74 -2.04 -0.46 -18.12
N GLY A 75 -1.36 -1.37 -17.42
CA GLY A 75 -0.05 -1.09 -16.82
C GLY A 75 -0.09 -0.25 -15.55
N ALA A 76 -1.27 0.01 -14.99
CA ALA A 76 -1.39 0.71 -13.72
C ALA A 76 -0.69 -0.06 -12.59
N ILE A 77 -0.01 0.69 -11.71
CA ILE A 77 0.74 0.17 -10.56
C ILE A 77 0.15 0.70 -9.25
N ASP A 78 0.30 -0.05 -8.17
CA ASP A 78 0.11 0.47 -6.80
C ASP A 78 1.47 0.77 -6.14
N ILE A 79 1.50 1.81 -5.34
CA ILE A 79 2.63 2.16 -4.47
C ILE A 79 2.06 2.36 -3.07
N VAL A 80 2.18 1.33 -2.24
CA VAL A 80 1.42 1.21 -0.99
C VAL A 80 2.31 0.70 0.14
N GLY A 81 1.94 0.96 1.38
CA GLY A 81 2.56 0.37 2.56
C GLY A 81 1.52 -0.29 3.45
N THR A 82 1.95 -1.24 4.26
CA THR A 82 1.12 -1.83 5.32
C THR A 82 0.82 -0.81 6.41
N GLY A 83 1.67 0.20 6.55
CA GLY A 83 1.67 1.07 7.71
C GLY A 83 2.01 0.31 8.99
N GLY A 84 1.73 0.93 10.13
CA GLY A 84 1.88 0.25 11.41
C GLY A 84 3.32 0.08 11.92
N THR A 85 4.29 0.76 11.33
CA THR A 85 5.71 0.74 11.73
C THR A 85 5.95 1.47 13.06
N GLY A 86 5.04 2.38 13.44
CA GLY A 86 5.26 3.28 14.58
C GLY A 86 6.30 4.38 14.29
N LYS A 87 6.83 4.46 13.06
CA LYS A 87 7.82 5.47 12.66
C LYS A 87 7.13 6.71 12.09
N PRO A 88 7.43 7.90 12.59
CA PRO A 88 6.82 9.14 12.12
C PRO A 88 7.55 9.67 10.88
N THR A 89 7.38 9.02 9.72
CA THR A 89 7.99 9.47 8.46
C THR A 89 7.11 10.46 7.70
N LEU A 90 7.72 11.29 6.86
CA LEU A 90 7.06 11.99 5.77
C LEU A 90 6.37 10.99 4.83
N GLN A 91 5.42 11.46 4.01
CA GLN A 91 4.61 10.60 3.13
C GLN A 91 5.39 10.21 1.86
N ILE A 92 6.39 9.34 2.01
CA ILE A 92 7.35 8.97 0.95
C ILE A 92 6.62 8.29 -0.22
N SER A 93 5.90 7.20 0.04
CA SER A 93 5.18 6.44 -1.01
C SER A 93 4.13 7.27 -1.73
N THR A 94 3.50 8.24 -1.03
CA THR A 94 2.50 9.10 -1.66
C THR A 94 3.14 10.13 -2.59
N ALA A 95 4.25 10.76 -2.21
CA ALA A 95 4.99 11.65 -3.08
C ALA A 95 5.62 10.90 -4.27
N ALA A 96 6.16 9.69 -4.03
CA ALA A 96 6.68 8.82 -5.08
C ALA A 96 5.62 8.46 -6.12
N ALA A 97 4.36 8.24 -5.69
CA ALA A 97 3.24 7.96 -6.59
C ALA A 97 3.03 9.09 -7.62
N PHE A 98 3.16 10.36 -7.22
CA PHE A 98 3.07 11.49 -8.15
C PHE A 98 4.28 11.60 -9.08
N ALA A 99 5.49 11.30 -8.59
CA ALA A 99 6.69 11.25 -9.42
C ALA A 99 6.56 10.16 -10.50
N VAL A 100 6.08 8.97 -10.14
CA VAL A 100 5.81 7.85 -11.06
C VAL A 100 4.72 8.20 -12.07
N ALA A 101 3.61 8.81 -11.63
CA ALA A 101 2.54 9.24 -12.52
C ALA A 101 3.01 10.34 -13.50
N GLY A 102 3.85 11.29 -13.05
CA GLY A 102 4.45 12.31 -13.90
C GLY A 102 5.45 11.74 -14.90
N ALA A 103 6.09 10.60 -14.59
CA ALA A 103 6.94 9.83 -15.49
C ALA A 103 6.13 8.97 -16.51
N GLY A 104 4.80 9.09 -16.49
CA GLY A 104 3.91 8.45 -17.49
C GLY A 104 3.49 7.02 -17.17
N VAL A 105 3.64 6.56 -15.93
CA VAL A 105 3.08 5.28 -15.47
C VAL A 105 1.79 5.55 -14.69
N PRO A 106 0.64 4.96 -15.06
CA PRO A 106 -0.60 5.14 -14.30
C PRO A 106 -0.48 4.58 -12.88
N VAL A 107 -0.97 5.31 -11.88
CA VAL A 107 -0.90 4.90 -10.48
C VAL A 107 -2.29 4.82 -9.87
N ALA A 108 -2.74 3.62 -9.55
CA ALA A 108 -3.97 3.34 -8.81
C ALA A 108 -3.62 3.09 -7.34
N LYS A 109 -3.39 4.17 -6.58
CA LYS A 109 -2.90 4.08 -5.21
C LYS A 109 -4.00 3.71 -4.24
N HIS A 110 -3.85 2.53 -3.61
CA HIS A 110 -4.70 2.14 -2.49
C HIS A 110 -4.14 2.70 -1.18
N GLY A 111 -5.00 3.17 -0.31
CA GLY A 111 -4.55 3.74 0.95
C GLY A 111 -5.66 3.99 1.96
N ASN A 112 -5.27 4.44 3.14
CA ASN A 112 -6.18 4.74 4.23
C ASN A 112 -5.78 6.05 4.92
N ARG A 113 -6.64 6.51 5.84
CA ARG A 113 -6.28 7.50 6.84
C ARG A 113 -5.37 6.88 7.89
N LYS A 114 -4.83 7.71 8.76
CA LYS A 114 -4.04 7.34 9.93
C LYS A 114 -4.58 6.10 10.65
N LEU A 115 -3.70 5.13 10.89
CA LEU A 115 -3.98 4.00 11.77
C LEU A 115 -3.07 4.00 13.02
N SER A 116 -1.82 4.45 12.90
CA SER A 116 -0.82 4.40 13.99
C SER A 116 0.18 5.56 14.00
N SER A 117 0.22 6.40 12.96
CA SER A 117 1.11 7.57 12.84
C SER A 117 0.38 8.89 13.10
N ASN A 118 1.10 10.02 13.22
CA ASN A 118 0.48 11.34 13.41
C ASN A 118 -0.28 11.84 12.17
N SER A 119 0.06 11.36 10.96
CA SER A 119 -0.55 11.72 9.69
C SER A 119 -0.50 10.52 8.74
N GLY A 120 -1.58 10.26 8.00
CA GLY A 120 -1.66 9.25 6.94
C GLY A 120 -1.58 9.87 5.53
N ALA A 121 -1.52 9.01 4.51
CA ALA A 121 -1.51 9.43 3.12
C ALA A 121 -2.72 10.33 2.75
N ALA A 122 -3.91 9.91 3.18
CA ALA A 122 -5.15 10.65 2.94
C ALA A 122 -5.14 12.06 3.58
N ASP A 123 -4.52 12.19 4.76
CA ASP A 123 -4.48 13.48 5.47
C ASP A 123 -3.57 14.47 4.73
N SER A 124 -2.39 14.05 4.25
CA SER A 124 -1.49 14.89 3.47
C SER A 124 -2.06 15.25 2.09
N LEU A 125 -2.82 14.36 1.47
CA LEU A 125 -3.54 14.62 0.21
C LEU A 125 -4.63 15.68 0.42
N ALA A 126 -5.42 15.56 1.50
CA ALA A 126 -6.45 16.55 1.82
C ALA A 126 -5.87 17.95 2.04
N GLN A 127 -4.68 18.08 2.67
CA GLN A 127 -3.95 19.34 2.82
C GLN A 127 -3.51 19.95 1.46
N ASN A 128 -3.50 19.14 0.40
CA ASN A 128 -3.19 19.56 -0.96
C ASN A 128 -4.44 19.72 -1.85
N GLY A 129 -5.64 19.74 -1.26
CA GLY A 129 -6.89 19.96 -1.95
C GLY A 129 -7.53 18.73 -2.58
N VAL A 130 -6.97 17.53 -2.36
CA VAL A 130 -7.55 16.28 -2.88
C VAL A 130 -8.67 15.81 -1.96
N ASP A 131 -9.89 15.68 -2.47
CA ASP A 131 -10.95 14.96 -1.76
C ASP A 131 -10.73 13.46 -1.92
N VAL A 132 -10.38 12.80 -0.81
CA VAL A 132 -10.12 11.36 -0.77
C VAL A 132 -11.38 10.52 -0.56
N MET A 133 -12.54 11.16 -0.29
CA MET A 133 -13.82 10.49 0.00
C MET A 133 -14.73 10.41 -1.22
N VAL A 134 -14.17 10.44 -2.42
CA VAL A 134 -14.89 10.39 -3.69
C VAL A 134 -15.35 8.99 -4.07
N GLY A 135 -16.39 8.89 -4.91
CA GLY A 135 -16.92 7.62 -5.43
C GLY A 135 -16.06 7.02 -6.54
N ALA A 136 -16.41 5.79 -6.92
CA ALA A 136 -15.69 5.01 -7.93
C ALA A 136 -15.60 5.73 -9.29
N ASP A 137 -16.65 6.40 -9.71
CA ASP A 137 -16.73 7.17 -10.96
C ASP A 137 -15.69 8.30 -11.02
N VAL A 138 -15.49 9.01 -9.90
CA VAL A 138 -14.49 10.07 -9.80
C VAL A 138 -13.09 9.49 -9.81
N VAL A 139 -12.87 8.36 -9.11
CA VAL A 139 -11.59 7.63 -9.10
C VAL A 139 -11.22 7.19 -10.52
N GLU A 140 -12.14 6.59 -11.27
CA GLU A 140 -11.91 6.15 -12.66
C GLU A 140 -11.62 7.33 -13.59
N ARG A 141 -12.36 8.45 -13.42
CA ARG A 141 -12.09 9.69 -14.14
C ARG A 141 -10.69 10.24 -13.85
N ALA A 142 -10.27 10.25 -12.58
CA ALA A 142 -8.94 10.68 -12.18
C ALA A 142 -7.84 9.78 -12.78
N LEU A 143 -8.02 8.47 -12.78
CA LEU A 143 -7.10 7.54 -13.43
C LEU A 143 -7.00 7.81 -14.93
N ALA A 144 -8.10 8.06 -15.60
CA ALA A 144 -8.13 8.32 -17.04
C ALA A 144 -7.50 9.67 -17.43
N GLN A 145 -7.74 10.73 -16.65
CA GLN A 145 -7.33 12.09 -17.00
C GLN A 145 -6.00 12.49 -16.35
N ALA A 146 -5.83 12.26 -15.05
CA ALA A 146 -4.61 12.59 -14.34
C ALA A 146 -3.55 11.48 -14.40
N GLY A 147 -3.94 10.24 -14.71
CA GLY A 147 -3.05 9.09 -14.63
C GLY A 147 -2.71 8.66 -13.21
N ILE A 148 -3.41 9.22 -12.23
CA ILE A 148 -3.27 8.85 -10.81
C ILE A 148 -4.61 9.03 -10.10
N ALA A 149 -4.94 8.10 -9.20
CA ALA A 149 -6.01 8.27 -8.23
C ALA A 149 -5.65 7.68 -6.88
N PHE A 150 -6.30 8.19 -5.83
CA PHE A 150 -6.24 7.64 -4.48
C PHE A 150 -7.55 6.91 -4.17
N MET A 151 -7.44 5.62 -3.85
CA MET A 151 -8.57 4.77 -3.49
C MET A 151 -8.62 4.61 -1.98
N MET A 152 -9.53 5.34 -1.35
CA MET A 152 -9.71 5.33 0.10
C MET A 152 -10.32 3.99 0.54
N ALA A 153 -9.63 3.19 1.35
CA ALA A 153 -10.01 1.82 1.70
C ALA A 153 -11.46 1.65 2.19
N PRO A 154 -12.01 2.47 3.09
CA PRO A 154 -13.42 2.36 3.50
C PRO A 154 -14.43 2.56 2.38
N MET A 155 -14.11 3.34 1.34
CA MET A 155 -15.00 3.57 0.20
C MET A 155 -15.08 2.36 -0.73
N HIS A 156 -13.99 1.56 -0.80
CA HIS A 156 -13.91 0.43 -1.71
C HIS A 156 -14.10 -0.92 -1.05
N HIS A 157 -13.96 -1.01 0.27
CA HIS A 157 -14.13 -2.26 1.04
C HIS A 157 -15.25 -2.15 2.09
N PRO A 158 -16.51 -1.94 1.68
CA PRO A 158 -17.63 -1.73 2.62
C PRO A 158 -17.87 -2.91 3.57
N ALA A 159 -17.50 -4.12 3.15
CA ALA A 159 -17.64 -5.32 3.97
C ALA A 159 -16.73 -5.31 5.23
N THR A 160 -15.66 -4.53 5.24
CA THR A 160 -14.77 -4.40 6.41
C THR A 160 -15.46 -3.75 7.61
N LYS A 161 -16.58 -3.04 7.42
CA LYS A 161 -17.38 -2.43 8.50
C LYS A 161 -17.78 -3.42 9.59
N HIS A 162 -17.94 -4.69 9.26
CA HIS A 162 -18.32 -5.73 10.22
C HIS A 162 -17.16 -6.15 11.12
N VAL A 163 -15.92 -5.97 10.67
CA VAL A 163 -14.69 -6.40 11.37
C VAL A 163 -14.01 -5.24 12.10
N MET A 164 -14.12 -4.02 11.57
CA MET A 164 -13.40 -2.85 12.11
C MET A 164 -13.65 -2.57 13.59
N PRO A 165 -14.90 -2.65 14.14
CA PRO A 165 -15.13 -2.44 15.57
C PRO A 165 -14.39 -3.46 16.43
N VAL A 166 -14.42 -4.75 16.04
CA VAL A 166 -13.72 -5.82 16.78
C VAL A 166 -12.20 -5.61 16.74
N ARG A 167 -11.64 -5.16 15.62
CA ARG A 167 -10.22 -4.83 15.53
C ARG A 167 -9.84 -3.66 16.44
N ALA A 168 -10.71 -2.65 16.54
CA ALA A 168 -10.50 -1.53 17.46
C ALA A 168 -10.50 -2.01 18.92
N ASP A 169 -11.46 -2.85 19.31
CA ASP A 169 -11.56 -3.42 20.65
C ASP A 169 -10.36 -4.33 21.00
N LEU A 170 -9.87 -5.12 20.02
CA LEU A 170 -8.69 -5.97 20.20
C LEU A 170 -7.40 -5.15 20.42
N GLY A 171 -7.31 -3.95 19.86
CA GLY A 171 -6.16 -3.05 20.01
C GLY A 171 -4.81 -3.63 19.58
N THR A 172 -4.82 -4.68 18.75
CA THR A 172 -3.62 -5.41 18.37
C THR A 172 -3.60 -5.71 16.88
N ARG A 173 -2.41 -6.06 16.33
CA ARG A 173 -2.28 -6.49 14.93
C ARG A 173 -3.02 -7.79 14.69
N THR A 174 -3.61 -7.93 13.50
CA THR A 174 -4.26 -9.13 13.00
C THR A 174 -3.93 -9.27 11.52
N ILE A 175 -4.36 -10.33 10.86
CA ILE A 175 -4.22 -10.52 9.42
C ILE A 175 -4.63 -9.29 8.59
N PHE A 176 -5.59 -8.51 9.06
CA PHE A 176 -6.05 -7.29 8.40
C PHE A 176 -4.98 -6.19 8.26
N ASN A 177 -3.88 -6.27 9.00
CA ASN A 177 -2.80 -5.29 8.89
C ASN A 177 -1.99 -5.44 7.60
N ILE A 178 -2.05 -6.60 6.95
CA ILE A 178 -1.37 -6.87 5.67
C ILE A 178 -2.34 -6.95 4.48
N LEU A 179 -3.66 -7.09 4.72
CA LEU A 179 -4.62 -7.26 3.63
C LEU A 179 -4.78 -6.02 2.74
N GLY A 180 -4.58 -4.81 3.28
CA GLY A 180 -4.71 -3.57 2.51
C GLY A 180 -3.92 -3.60 1.20
N PRO A 181 -2.59 -3.79 1.23
CA PRO A 181 -1.75 -3.88 0.03
C PRO A 181 -2.09 -5.06 -0.89
N LEU A 182 -2.71 -6.12 -0.35
CA LEU A 182 -3.07 -7.31 -1.12
C LEU A 182 -4.43 -7.21 -1.83
N THR A 183 -5.18 -6.12 -1.61
CA THR A 183 -6.58 -6.01 -2.02
C THR A 183 -6.90 -4.73 -2.79
N ASN A 184 -5.96 -4.28 -3.64
CA ASN A 184 -6.16 -3.10 -4.46
C ASN A 184 -7.44 -3.20 -5.30
N PRO A 185 -8.39 -2.23 -5.20
CA PRO A 185 -9.69 -2.28 -5.88
C PRO A 185 -9.61 -2.26 -7.41
N ALA A 186 -8.54 -1.69 -7.95
CA ALA A 186 -8.30 -1.66 -9.40
C ALA A 186 -7.69 -2.97 -9.93
N GLY A 187 -7.41 -3.95 -9.07
CA GLY A 187 -6.87 -5.23 -9.46
C GLY A 187 -5.52 -5.14 -10.18
N VAL A 188 -4.71 -4.15 -9.84
CA VAL A 188 -3.38 -3.96 -10.45
C VAL A 188 -2.54 -5.23 -10.33
N LYS A 189 -1.74 -5.49 -11.36
CA LYS A 189 -0.87 -6.66 -11.43
C LYS A 189 0.57 -6.37 -11.02
N ARG A 190 0.89 -5.10 -10.76
CA ARG A 190 2.22 -4.62 -10.41
C ARG A 190 2.14 -3.71 -9.21
N GLN A 191 3.05 -3.87 -8.24
CA GLN A 191 3.06 -3.00 -7.05
C GLN A 191 4.42 -2.95 -6.37
N LEU A 192 4.74 -1.77 -5.82
CA LEU A 192 5.76 -1.57 -4.79
C LEU A 192 5.05 -1.49 -3.45
N THR A 193 5.39 -2.39 -2.53
CA THR A 193 4.69 -2.51 -1.25
C THR A 193 5.67 -2.47 -0.09
N GLY A 194 5.54 -1.45 0.74
CA GLY A 194 6.22 -1.41 2.03
C GLY A 194 5.59 -2.33 3.07
N VAL A 195 6.40 -3.00 3.85
CA VAL A 195 5.97 -4.00 4.84
C VAL A 195 6.58 -3.68 6.21
N PHE A 196 5.76 -3.68 7.26
CA PHE A 196 6.19 -3.29 8.61
C PHE A 196 7.15 -4.29 9.29
N SER A 197 7.38 -5.48 8.71
CA SER A 197 8.29 -6.49 9.24
C SER A 197 9.00 -7.21 8.11
N ARG A 198 10.30 -7.41 8.26
CA ARG A 198 11.12 -8.15 7.31
C ARG A 198 10.58 -9.57 7.06
N ASP A 199 10.12 -10.25 8.09
CA ASP A 199 9.65 -11.65 7.99
C ASP A 199 8.40 -11.81 7.11
N LEU A 200 7.70 -10.70 6.80
CA LEU A 200 6.49 -10.70 5.99
C LEU A 200 6.73 -10.39 4.51
N ILE A 201 7.93 -9.89 4.11
CA ILE A 201 8.17 -9.52 2.71
C ILE A 201 8.00 -10.72 1.77
N ARG A 202 8.58 -11.87 2.12
CA ARG A 202 8.47 -13.09 1.31
C ARG A 202 7.06 -13.69 1.34
N PRO A 203 6.40 -13.94 2.50
CA PRO A 203 5.02 -14.44 2.53
C PRO A 203 4.03 -13.56 1.75
N MET A 204 4.18 -12.24 1.81
CA MET A 204 3.32 -11.34 1.02
C MET A 204 3.62 -11.40 -0.47
N ALA A 205 4.88 -11.59 -0.89
CA ALA A 205 5.23 -11.82 -2.29
C ALA A 205 4.61 -13.12 -2.82
N GLU A 206 4.71 -14.21 -2.06
CA GLU A 206 4.09 -15.51 -2.36
C GLU A 206 2.56 -15.39 -2.43
N THR A 207 1.95 -14.60 -1.55
CA THR A 207 0.51 -14.31 -1.59
C THR A 207 0.12 -13.57 -2.87
N LEU A 208 0.88 -12.54 -3.27
CA LEU A 208 0.63 -11.81 -4.51
C LEU A 208 0.80 -12.69 -5.75
N GLN A 209 1.79 -13.58 -5.75
CA GLN A 209 1.98 -14.58 -6.80
C GLN A 209 0.75 -15.49 -6.92
N GLN A 210 0.24 -16.05 -5.80
CA GLN A 210 -0.99 -16.86 -5.79
C GLN A 210 -2.23 -16.08 -6.25
N LEU A 211 -2.27 -14.76 -6.01
CA LEU A 211 -3.34 -13.87 -6.44
C LEU A 211 -3.17 -13.39 -7.90
N GLY A 212 -2.15 -13.87 -8.60
CA GLY A 212 -1.90 -13.62 -10.02
C GLY A 212 -1.33 -12.25 -10.33
N SER A 213 -0.48 -11.69 -9.46
CA SER A 213 0.34 -10.52 -9.75
C SER A 213 1.49 -10.88 -10.69
N ASP A 214 1.83 -9.96 -11.60
CA ASP A 214 2.90 -10.15 -12.58
C ASP A 214 4.27 -9.77 -12.03
N ALA A 215 4.32 -8.66 -11.26
CA ALA A 215 5.54 -8.16 -10.65
C ALA A 215 5.23 -7.41 -9.35
N ALA A 216 6.04 -7.62 -8.31
CA ALA A 216 5.94 -6.88 -7.07
C ALA A 216 7.29 -6.82 -6.35
N TRP A 217 7.55 -5.71 -5.69
CA TRP A 217 8.58 -5.61 -4.68
C TRP A 217 7.94 -5.41 -3.32
N LEU A 218 8.23 -6.30 -2.38
CA LEU A 218 7.85 -6.21 -0.98
C LEU A 218 9.10 -5.77 -0.21
N VAL A 219 9.05 -4.61 0.43
CA VAL A 219 10.25 -3.96 0.95
C VAL A 219 10.13 -3.65 2.44
N HIS A 220 11.25 -3.73 3.15
CA HIS A 220 11.37 -3.32 4.57
C HIS A 220 12.72 -2.67 4.80
N GLY A 221 12.70 -1.44 5.30
CA GLY A 221 13.93 -0.67 5.60
C GLY A 221 14.62 -1.14 6.88
N SER A 222 15.94 -1.09 6.92
CA SER A 222 16.75 -1.42 8.12
C SER A 222 16.47 -0.47 9.31
N ASP A 223 15.90 0.70 9.05
CA ASP A 223 15.41 1.64 10.04
C ASP A 223 14.03 1.29 10.61
N GLY A 224 13.44 0.19 10.13
CA GLY A 224 12.12 -0.30 10.53
C GLY A 224 10.95 0.38 9.82
N THR A 225 11.19 1.10 8.73
CA THR A 225 10.15 1.69 7.89
C THR A 225 9.61 0.68 6.87
N ASP A 226 8.39 0.89 6.41
CA ASP A 226 7.75 0.19 5.31
C ASP A 226 7.99 0.92 3.97
N GLU A 227 9.26 1.21 3.68
CA GLU A 227 9.72 1.91 2.48
C GLU A 227 11.08 1.34 2.02
N LEU A 228 11.49 1.61 0.79
CA LEU A 228 12.91 1.60 0.44
C LEU A 228 13.55 2.75 1.21
N THR A 229 14.33 2.41 2.24
CA THR A 229 14.86 3.43 3.14
C THR A 229 16.05 4.18 2.54
N ILE A 230 16.10 5.49 2.81
CA ILE A 230 17.23 6.34 2.46
C ILE A 230 18.32 6.36 3.56
N THR A 231 18.08 5.64 4.67
CA THR A 231 18.97 5.66 5.83
C THR A 231 19.98 4.50 5.84
N GLY A 232 19.85 3.55 4.90
CA GLY A 232 20.70 2.37 4.81
C GLY A 232 20.08 1.28 3.93
N THR A 233 20.34 0.03 4.28
CA THR A 233 19.87 -1.13 3.52
C THR A 233 18.36 -1.34 3.65
N SER A 234 17.72 -1.75 2.57
CA SER A 234 16.35 -2.28 2.54
C SER A 234 16.36 -3.73 2.07
N TRP A 235 15.60 -4.59 2.73
CA TRP A 235 15.37 -5.97 2.28
C TRP A 235 14.19 -5.99 1.32
N VAL A 236 14.34 -6.72 0.22
CA VAL A 236 13.37 -6.74 -0.87
C VAL A 236 13.09 -8.18 -1.28
N ALA A 237 11.81 -8.59 -1.23
CA ALA A 237 11.34 -9.78 -1.92
C ALA A 237 10.76 -9.34 -3.28
N GLN A 238 11.36 -9.80 -4.36
CA GLN A 238 10.99 -9.45 -5.73
C GLN A 238 10.22 -10.59 -6.38
N LEU A 239 8.98 -10.33 -6.77
CA LEU A 239 8.21 -11.18 -7.67
C LEU A 239 8.39 -10.67 -9.10
N GLY A 240 8.83 -11.52 -10.00
CA GLY A 240 8.96 -11.24 -11.43
C GLY A 240 9.12 -12.55 -12.22
N ASP A 241 8.60 -12.59 -13.43
CA ASP A 241 8.67 -13.77 -14.32
C ASP A 241 8.21 -15.08 -13.66
N GLY A 242 7.23 -14.97 -12.76
CA GLY A 242 6.67 -16.11 -12.00
C GLY A 242 7.57 -16.66 -10.90
N ALA A 243 8.70 -16.02 -10.59
CA ALA A 243 9.62 -16.41 -9.54
C ALA A 243 9.75 -15.33 -8.46
N ILE A 244 10.15 -15.76 -7.24
CA ILE A 244 10.42 -14.86 -6.12
C ILE A 244 11.89 -15.00 -5.74
N SER A 245 12.60 -13.87 -5.72
CA SER A 245 13.96 -13.74 -5.23
C SER A 245 14.03 -12.73 -4.10
N GLU A 246 15.01 -12.86 -3.22
CA GLU A 246 15.29 -11.89 -2.17
C GLU A 246 16.62 -11.20 -2.46
N THR A 247 16.66 -9.90 -2.23
CA THR A 247 17.83 -9.06 -2.44
C THR A 247 17.86 -7.93 -1.43
N GLU A 248 18.95 -7.20 -1.44
CA GLU A 248 19.10 -5.96 -0.68
C GLU A 248 19.24 -4.79 -1.64
N VAL A 249 18.73 -3.63 -1.25
CA VAL A 249 18.86 -2.35 -1.95
C VAL A 249 19.43 -1.33 -0.98
N HIS A 250 20.48 -0.65 -1.41
CA HIS A 250 21.10 0.47 -0.69
C HIS A 250 20.90 1.77 -1.49
N PRO A 251 20.74 2.93 -0.85
CA PRO A 251 20.61 4.21 -1.58
C PRO A 251 21.70 4.46 -2.61
N GLU A 252 22.94 4.08 -2.30
CA GLU A 252 24.09 4.22 -3.19
C GLU A 252 23.99 3.39 -4.47
N ASP A 253 23.22 2.26 -4.47
CA ASP A 253 22.94 1.46 -5.67
C ASP A 253 22.11 2.26 -6.69
N ALA A 254 21.38 3.27 -6.20
CA ALA A 254 20.60 4.20 -6.99
C ALA A 254 21.32 5.52 -7.28
N GLY A 255 22.57 5.68 -6.82
CA GLY A 255 23.34 6.92 -6.93
C GLY A 255 22.88 8.01 -5.96
N LEU A 256 22.21 7.65 -4.86
CA LEU A 256 21.69 8.57 -3.86
C LEU A 256 22.52 8.50 -2.56
N PRO A 257 22.70 9.62 -1.85
CA PRO A 257 23.42 9.62 -0.58
C PRO A 257 22.56 8.98 0.53
N VAL A 258 23.23 8.45 1.55
CA VAL A 258 22.59 8.02 2.80
C VAL A 258 22.30 9.24 3.66
N HIS A 259 21.12 9.29 4.26
CA HIS A 259 20.68 10.36 5.15
C HIS A 259 20.30 9.80 6.53
N PRO A 260 20.43 10.60 7.61
CA PRO A 260 19.93 10.20 8.93
C PRO A 260 18.41 10.17 8.95
N PHE A 261 17.83 9.31 9.79
CA PHE A 261 16.37 9.14 9.89
C PHE A 261 15.62 10.43 10.21
N GLU A 262 16.23 11.29 11.04
CA GLU A 262 15.66 12.58 11.44
C GLU A 262 15.37 13.50 10.25
N ALA A 263 16.12 13.35 9.16
CA ALA A 263 15.96 14.16 7.94
C ALA A 263 14.70 13.82 7.12
N ILE A 264 14.05 12.68 7.41
CA ILE A 264 12.79 12.23 6.80
C ILE A 264 11.65 12.11 7.80
N THR A 265 11.84 12.59 9.03
CA THR A 265 10.80 12.56 10.07
C THR A 265 9.68 13.51 9.71
N GLY A 266 8.43 13.00 9.74
CA GLY A 266 7.23 13.76 9.52
C GLY A 266 6.64 14.34 10.80
N GLY A 267 5.70 15.24 10.63
CA GLY A 267 5.00 15.94 11.70
C GLY A 267 3.48 15.84 11.58
N THR A 268 2.83 17.00 11.72
CA THR A 268 1.38 17.14 11.57
C THR A 268 0.93 16.93 10.09
N PRO A 269 -0.36 16.70 9.84
CA PRO A 269 -0.89 16.65 8.47
C PRO A 269 -0.52 17.86 7.63
N GLU A 270 -0.56 19.06 8.21
CA GLU A 270 -0.22 20.32 7.57
C GLU A 270 1.27 20.40 7.20
N GLU A 271 2.15 19.99 8.11
CA GLU A 271 3.59 19.93 7.86
C GLU A 271 3.93 18.93 6.76
N ASN A 272 3.36 17.74 6.83
CA ASN A 272 3.56 16.69 5.83
C ASN A 272 2.98 17.08 4.46
N GLY A 273 1.83 17.75 4.43
CA GLY A 273 1.22 18.28 3.20
C GLY A 273 2.09 19.35 2.55
N ARG A 274 2.66 20.29 3.34
CA ARG A 274 3.61 21.30 2.84
C ARG A 274 4.89 20.65 2.30
N ALA A 275 5.49 19.72 3.04
CA ALA A 275 6.69 19.01 2.62
C ALA A 275 6.46 18.24 1.30
N MET A 276 5.31 17.56 1.16
CA MET A 276 4.95 16.88 -0.09
C MET A 276 4.82 17.86 -1.26
N ARG A 277 4.18 19.01 -1.08
CA ARG A 277 4.10 20.04 -2.12
C ARG A 277 5.47 20.59 -2.47
N ALA A 278 6.32 20.84 -1.50
CA ALA A 278 7.67 21.37 -1.69
C ALA A 278 8.55 20.42 -2.51
N VAL A 279 8.55 19.13 -2.15
CA VAL A 279 9.34 18.12 -2.90
C VAL A 279 8.83 17.97 -4.34
N LEU A 280 7.51 17.97 -4.56
CA LEU A 280 6.92 17.89 -5.90
C LEU A 280 7.11 19.18 -6.71
N SER A 281 7.47 20.30 -6.06
CA SER A 281 7.87 21.56 -6.68
C SER A 281 9.38 21.65 -6.95
N GLY A 282 10.15 20.60 -6.69
CA GLY A 282 11.57 20.52 -7.02
C GLY A 282 12.54 20.82 -5.86
N GLU A 283 12.05 20.99 -4.61
CA GLU A 283 12.93 21.21 -3.46
C GLU A 283 13.91 20.04 -3.27
N LYS A 284 15.20 20.37 -3.11
CA LYS A 284 16.26 19.39 -2.87
C LYS A 284 16.40 19.13 -1.38
N SER A 285 16.25 17.88 -0.95
CA SER A 285 16.27 17.49 0.46
C SER A 285 16.43 15.96 0.59
N ALA A 286 16.72 15.47 1.79
CA ALA A 286 16.71 14.03 2.10
C ALA A 286 15.35 13.40 1.79
N TYR A 287 14.26 14.13 2.01
CA TYR A 287 12.91 13.66 1.65
C TYR A 287 12.77 13.46 0.15
N ARG A 288 13.32 14.38 -0.68
CA ARG A 288 13.35 14.18 -2.13
C ARG A 288 14.09 12.90 -2.50
N ASP A 289 15.26 12.65 -1.90
CA ASP A 289 16.06 11.47 -2.22
C ASP A 289 15.30 10.18 -1.82
N ALA A 290 14.61 10.18 -0.68
CA ALA A 290 13.72 9.08 -0.29
C ALA A 290 12.57 8.87 -1.29
N VAL A 291 11.97 9.95 -1.78
CA VAL A 291 10.92 9.91 -2.81
C VAL A 291 11.47 9.36 -4.13
N LEU A 292 12.66 9.78 -4.55
CA LEU A 292 13.32 9.31 -5.77
C LEU A 292 13.64 7.83 -5.69
N LEU A 293 14.16 7.33 -4.56
CA LEU A 293 14.47 5.92 -4.37
C LEU A 293 13.22 5.03 -4.50
N ASN A 294 12.13 5.41 -3.82
CA ASN A 294 10.87 4.66 -3.88
C ASN A 294 10.19 4.78 -5.25
N ALA A 295 10.25 5.94 -5.89
CA ALA A 295 9.77 6.11 -7.25
C ALA A 295 10.58 5.25 -8.24
N ALA A 296 11.91 5.18 -8.08
CA ALA A 296 12.77 4.34 -8.90
C ALA A 296 12.42 2.86 -8.78
N GLY A 297 12.25 2.34 -7.56
CA GLY A 297 11.79 0.97 -7.33
C GLY A 297 10.44 0.69 -8.00
N ALA A 298 9.49 1.62 -7.89
CA ALA A 298 8.18 1.51 -8.52
C ALA A 298 8.27 1.53 -10.06
N LEU A 299 9.15 2.34 -10.64
CA LEU A 299 9.38 2.39 -12.09
C LEU A 299 10.05 1.10 -12.62
N VAL A 300 10.93 0.48 -11.84
CA VAL A 300 11.49 -0.86 -12.15
C VAL A 300 10.38 -1.90 -12.13
N VAL A 301 9.56 -1.94 -11.09
CA VAL A 301 8.42 -2.88 -10.98
C VAL A 301 7.41 -2.66 -12.11
N ALA A 302 7.18 -1.42 -12.52
CA ALA A 302 6.32 -1.09 -13.66
C ALA A 302 6.91 -1.57 -15.00
N GLY A 303 8.19 -1.91 -15.07
CA GLY A 303 8.92 -2.24 -16.30
C GLY A 303 9.18 -1.01 -17.17
N LYS A 304 9.14 0.20 -16.59
CA LYS A 304 9.41 1.45 -17.30
C LYS A 304 10.89 1.69 -17.48
N VAL A 305 11.70 1.21 -16.55
CA VAL A 305 13.17 1.23 -16.54
C VAL A 305 13.70 -0.11 -16.08
N SER A 306 14.99 -0.38 -16.29
CA SER A 306 15.61 -1.65 -15.92
C SER A 306 16.45 -1.57 -14.65
N THR A 307 16.88 -0.36 -14.22
CA THR A 307 17.77 -0.17 -13.10
C THR A 307 17.31 0.98 -12.18
N LEU A 308 17.72 0.94 -10.92
CA LEU A 308 17.40 2.02 -9.97
C LEU A 308 17.97 3.38 -10.40
N PRO A 309 19.24 3.52 -10.86
CA PRO A 309 19.74 4.80 -11.36
C PRO A 309 18.89 5.41 -12.48
N GLN A 310 18.47 4.61 -13.46
CA GLN A 310 17.55 5.06 -14.52
C GLN A 310 16.21 5.52 -13.95
N GLY A 311 15.71 4.81 -12.93
CA GLY A 311 14.48 5.18 -12.23
C GLY A 311 14.61 6.50 -11.48
N VAL A 312 15.73 6.75 -10.82
CA VAL A 312 16.04 8.02 -10.14
C VAL A 312 16.08 9.17 -11.13
N GLU A 313 16.77 9.01 -12.27
CA GLU A 313 16.83 10.04 -13.32
C GLU A 313 15.43 10.38 -13.84
N LEU A 314 14.63 9.39 -14.18
CA LEU A 314 13.27 9.59 -14.71
C LEU A 314 12.32 10.21 -13.67
N ALA A 315 12.42 9.79 -12.39
CA ALA A 315 11.65 10.38 -11.31
C ALA A 315 12.08 11.83 -11.03
N ALA A 316 13.38 12.11 -11.09
CA ALA A 316 13.90 13.47 -10.94
C ALA A 316 13.42 14.37 -12.08
N GLU A 317 13.45 13.91 -13.33
CA GLU A 317 12.90 14.63 -14.48
C GLU A 317 11.41 14.93 -14.30
N SER A 318 10.63 13.96 -13.84
CA SER A 318 9.19 14.13 -13.55
C SER A 318 8.94 15.25 -12.53
N ILE A 319 9.76 15.33 -11.48
CA ILE A 319 9.64 16.38 -10.47
C ILE A 319 10.15 17.73 -11.01
N ASP A 320 11.33 17.77 -11.59
CA ASP A 320 12.01 18.99 -12.00
C ASP A 320 11.33 19.69 -13.19
N SER A 321 10.65 18.93 -14.07
CA SER A 321 9.82 19.49 -15.14
C SER A 321 8.46 20.02 -14.65
N GLY A 322 8.09 19.75 -13.39
CA GLY A 322 6.77 20.06 -12.82
C GLY A 322 5.65 19.08 -13.21
N ALA A 323 5.98 17.98 -13.91
CA ALA A 323 5.00 16.97 -14.30
C ALA A 323 4.34 16.31 -13.07
N ALA A 324 5.12 15.93 -12.07
CA ALA A 324 4.62 15.36 -10.82
C ALA A 324 3.67 16.31 -10.07
N LEU A 325 4.03 17.60 -9.94
CA LEU A 325 3.17 18.61 -9.31
C LEU A 325 1.88 18.84 -10.10
N SER A 326 1.96 18.81 -11.42
CA SER A 326 0.79 18.94 -12.29
C SER A 326 -0.22 17.80 -12.07
N LYS A 327 0.26 16.56 -11.81
CA LYS A 327 -0.60 15.43 -11.46
C LYS A 327 -1.34 15.65 -10.14
N LEU A 328 -0.65 16.19 -9.12
CA LEU A 328 -1.28 16.52 -7.83
C LEU A 328 -2.38 17.58 -8.01
N LYS A 329 -2.11 18.66 -8.75
CA LYS A 329 -3.08 19.70 -9.00
C LYS A 329 -4.31 19.18 -9.76
N LEU A 330 -4.08 18.42 -10.83
CA LEU A 330 -5.17 17.86 -11.63
C LEU A 330 -6.01 16.85 -10.82
N LEU A 331 -5.39 16.03 -9.97
CA LEU A 331 -6.12 15.15 -9.07
C LEU A 331 -7.00 15.95 -8.08
N ALA A 332 -6.46 17.03 -7.51
CA ALA A 332 -7.20 17.91 -6.62
C ALA A 332 -8.42 18.54 -7.35
N ASP A 333 -8.22 19.08 -8.55
CA ASP A 333 -9.29 19.70 -9.36
C ASP A 333 -10.40 18.69 -9.68
N ILE A 334 -10.04 17.46 -10.10
CA ILE A 334 -11.02 16.41 -10.45
C ILE A 334 -11.82 15.98 -9.22
N THR A 335 -11.16 15.83 -8.06
CA THR A 335 -11.80 15.31 -6.85
C THR A 335 -12.61 16.37 -6.09
N SER A 336 -12.25 17.65 -6.19
CA SER A 336 -13.01 18.76 -5.58
C SER A 336 -14.24 19.20 -6.38
N GLY A 337 -14.53 18.55 -7.51
CA GLY A 337 -15.67 18.88 -8.38
C GLY A 337 -15.41 20.06 -9.32
N GLY A 338 -14.18 20.48 -9.48
CA GLY A 338 -13.75 21.34 -10.58
C GLY A 338 -13.82 20.55 -11.88
N ALA A 339 -14.64 21.03 -12.81
CA ALA A 339 -15.06 20.36 -14.03
C ALA A 339 -13.92 19.91 -14.93
#